data_a93fbaf91b93be003736df8571753f87
#
_entry.id   a93fbaf91b93be003736df8571753f87
#
_cell.length_a   1.000
_cell.length_b   1.000
_cell.length_c   1.000
_cell.angle_alpha   90.00
_cell.angle_beta   90.00
_cell.angle_gamma   90.00
#
_symmetry.space_group_name_H-M   'P 1'
#
loop_
_entity.id
_entity.type
_entity.pdbx_description
1 polymer ?
#
loop_
_entity_poly.entity_id
_entity_poly.type
_entity_poly.pdbx_seq_one_letter_code
_entity_poly.pdbx_strand_id
1 'polypeptide(L)'
;NIAISQIKDTLIKNKNEIAALIIEPIQGEGGDNHFRREFFQELRKLADENDFLLIYDEVQTGIGITGSMWAHQSFDSDTLLPDIISFGKKTQVCGIFAGKRLDEIEDNVFNQSSRINSTWGGSLVDMVRFTLYLEIIENENLLDNAKKMGSELSKLLMSLQNSYPDLISNARNRGLFGAFDLPDSQTRDKVNDLILKEGTMMLGCGTKTIRFRPHLNISTNELKQGFEMIQNALMKLS
;
A
#
# COMPACT_ATOMS: atom_id res chain seq x y z
N ASN A 1 13.13 1.09 16.32
CA ASN A 1 14.58 0.82 16.50
C ASN A 1 14.95 -0.66 16.37
N ILE A 2 14.09 -1.64 16.77
CA ILE A 2 14.40 -3.07 16.67
C ILE A 2 14.64 -3.50 15.22
N ALA A 3 13.73 -3.17 14.29
CA ALA A 3 13.86 -3.53 12.88
C ALA A 3 15.17 -3.00 12.25
N ILE A 4 15.52 -1.75 12.52
CA ILE A 4 16.77 -1.15 12.03
C ILE A 4 18.00 -1.88 12.61
N SER A 5 17.97 -2.26 13.89
CA SER A 5 19.04 -3.07 14.47
C SER A 5 19.20 -4.41 13.78
N GLN A 6 18.10 -5.11 13.54
CA GLN A 6 18.09 -6.40 12.82
C GLN A 6 18.64 -6.28 11.39
N ILE A 7 18.30 -5.19 10.68
CA ILE A 7 18.84 -4.91 9.34
C ILE A 7 20.35 -4.69 9.42
N LYS A 8 20.82 -3.86 10.36
CA LYS A 8 22.26 -3.62 10.58
C LYS A 8 23.02 -4.91 10.89
N ASP A 9 22.48 -5.74 11.78
CA ASP A 9 23.08 -7.04 12.11
C ASP A 9 23.16 -7.97 10.89
N THR A 10 22.13 -7.93 10.02
CA THR A 10 22.11 -8.70 8.77
C THR A 10 23.16 -8.20 7.79
N LEU A 11 23.31 -6.88 7.63
CA LEU A 11 24.33 -6.26 6.77
C LEU A 11 25.76 -6.59 7.25
N ILE A 12 25.99 -6.60 8.57
CA ILE A 12 27.29 -6.98 9.14
C ILE A 12 27.61 -8.45 8.84
N LYS A 13 26.62 -9.34 9.01
CA LYS A 13 26.81 -10.78 8.79
C LYS A 13 27.03 -11.16 7.32
N ASN A 14 26.42 -10.40 6.40
CA ASN A 14 26.44 -10.66 4.97
C ASN A 14 27.08 -9.47 4.22
N LYS A 15 28.25 -9.06 4.69
CA LYS A 15 28.94 -7.89 4.15
C LYS A 15 29.20 -8.06 2.65
N ASN A 16 28.77 -7.08 1.85
CA ASN A 16 28.88 -7.02 0.39
C ASN A 16 28.11 -8.13 -0.36
N GLU A 17 27.17 -8.83 0.29
CA GLU A 17 26.36 -9.88 -0.35
C GLU A 17 24.91 -9.45 -0.57
N ILE A 18 24.46 -8.33 0.03
CA ILE A 18 23.11 -7.83 -0.09
C ILE A 18 23.01 -6.92 -1.33
N ALA A 19 22.26 -7.36 -2.33
CA ALA A 19 22.06 -6.61 -3.57
C ALA A 19 20.92 -5.55 -3.45
N ALA A 20 19.87 -5.86 -2.68
CA ALA A 20 18.71 -4.98 -2.57
C ALA A 20 17.92 -5.25 -1.28
N LEU A 21 17.16 -4.23 -0.85
CA LEU A 21 16.08 -4.33 0.13
C LEU A 21 14.77 -3.93 -0.56
N ILE A 22 13.78 -4.83 -0.55
CA ILE A 22 12.43 -4.54 -1.05
C ILE A 22 11.46 -4.40 0.11
N ILE A 23 10.62 -3.36 0.06
CA ILE A 23 9.62 -3.08 1.10
C ILE A 23 8.39 -2.41 0.51
N GLU A 24 7.20 -2.78 0.98
CA GLU A 24 5.97 -2.03 0.72
C GLU A 24 5.97 -0.73 1.54
N PRO A 25 5.64 0.45 0.96
CA PRO A 25 5.49 1.71 1.73
C PRO A 25 4.45 1.63 2.84
N ILE A 26 3.40 0.85 2.62
CA ILE A 26 2.46 0.36 3.63
C ILE A 26 2.32 -1.14 3.37
N GLN A 27 2.66 -1.96 4.34
CA GLN A 27 2.54 -3.40 4.19
C GLN A 27 1.05 -3.79 4.14
N GLY A 28 0.58 -4.22 2.96
CA GLY A 28 -0.83 -4.47 2.73
C GLY A 28 -1.31 -5.83 3.27
N GLU A 29 -0.94 -6.92 2.60
CA GLU A 29 -1.38 -8.28 2.95
C GLU A 29 -0.85 -8.73 4.32
N GLY A 30 0.33 -8.27 4.70
CA GLY A 30 0.96 -8.59 5.98
C GLY A 30 0.30 -7.97 7.22
N GLY A 31 -0.81 -7.24 7.08
CA GLY A 31 -1.57 -6.70 8.22
C GLY A 31 -1.84 -5.21 8.16
N ASP A 32 -1.74 -4.60 6.99
CA ASP A 32 -1.97 -3.15 6.80
C ASP A 32 -1.11 -2.29 7.74
N ASN A 33 0.18 -2.60 7.79
CA ASN A 33 1.12 -1.94 8.69
C ASN A 33 1.63 -0.65 8.07
N HIS A 34 1.32 0.48 8.70
CA HIS A 34 1.76 1.80 8.30
C HIS A 34 3.07 2.15 8.99
N PHE A 35 4.13 2.27 8.20
CA PHE A 35 5.45 2.63 8.72
C PHE A 35 5.60 4.14 8.85
N ARG A 36 6.50 4.56 9.76
CA ARG A 36 6.83 5.97 9.96
C ARG A 36 7.89 6.42 8.96
N ARG A 37 7.88 7.71 8.62
CA ARG A 37 8.85 8.35 7.71
C ARG A 37 10.29 8.10 8.13
N GLU A 38 10.59 8.20 9.44
CA GLU A 38 11.94 8.03 9.99
C GLU A 38 12.50 6.62 9.72
N PHE A 39 11.63 5.62 9.59
CA PHE A 39 12.06 4.28 9.22
C PHE A 39 12.61 4.26 7.78
N PHE A 40 11.93 4.90 6.84
CA PHE A 40 12.40 5.00 5.46
C PHE A 40 13.65 5.88 5.32
N GLN A 41 13.82 6.91 6.16
CA GLN A 41 15.05 7.70 6.24
C GLN A 41 16.25 6.81 6.61
N GLU A 42 16.09 5.97 7.63
CA GLU A 42 17.14 5.01 8.01
C GLU A 42 17.40 3.95 6.93
N LEU A 43 16.35 3.45 6.25
CA LEU A 43 16.52 2.50 5.14
C LEU A 43 17.31 3.12 3.99
N ARG A 44 16.98 4.36 3.57
CA ARG A 44 17.70 5.04 2.50
C ARG A 44 19.16 5.25 2.88
N LYS A 45 19.42 5.73 4.08
CA LYS A 45 20.77 5.90 4.61
C LYS A 45 21.57 4.58 4.60
N LEU A 46 20.98 3.49 5.09
CA LEU A 46 21.62 2.18 5.09
C LEU A 46 21.91 1.67 3.67
N ALA A 47 20.99 1.91 2.73
CA ALA A 47 21.18 1.52 1.34
C ALA A 47 22.34 2.28 0.68
N ASP A 48 22.47 3.57 0.97
CA ASP A 48 23.57 4.40 0.46
C ASP A 48 24.93 4.03 1.09
N GLU A 49 24.95 3.78 2.41
CA GLU A 49 26.16 3.44 3.16
C GLU A 49 26.69 2.01 2.85
N ASN A 50 25.84 1.10 2.41
CA ASN A 50 26.18 -0.31 2.18
C ASN A 50 26.04 -0.74 0.72
N ASP A 51 25.81 0.20 -0.19
CA ASP A 51 25.76 0.01 -1.64
C ASP A 51 24.79 -1.09 -2.09
N PHE A 52 23.55 -1.09 -1.56
CA PHE A 52 22.46 -1.92 -2.03
C PHE A 52 21.29 -1.07 -2.56
N LEU A 53 20.46 -1.65 -3.43
CA LEU A 53 19.30 -0.97 -3.98
C LEU A 53 18.13 -0.94 -3.00
N LEU A 54 17.46 0.21 -2.87
CA LEU A 54 16.20 0.34 -2.13
C LEU A 54 15.03 0.26 -3.12
N ILE A 55 14.19 -0.75 -2.95
CA ILE A 55 13.05 -1.02 -3.84
C ILE A 55 11.77 -0.80 -3.05
N TYR A 56 10.86 0.06 -3.56
CA TYR A 56 9.51 0.17 -3.00
C TYR A 56 8.54 -0.66 -3.82
N ASP A 57 7.87 -1.60 -3.14
CA ASP A 57 6.76 -2.36 -3.71
C ASP A 57 5.47 -1.54 -3.58
N GLU A 58 5.13 -0.84 -4.66
CA GLU A 58 3.91 -0.04 -4.77
C GLU A 58 2.77 -0.79 -5.50
N VAL A 59 2.88 -2.09 -5.66
CA VAL A 59 1.87 -2.92 -6.33
C VAL A 59 0.48 -2.77 -5.68
N GLN A 60 0.41 -2.59 -4.36
CA GLN A 60 -0.86 -2.36 -3.68
C GLN A 60 -1.10 -0.89 -3.33
N THR A 61 -0.07 -0.15 -2.99
CA THR A 61 -0.16 1.23 -2.48
C THR A 61 -0.19 2.30 -3.56
N GLY A 62 0.37 2.01 -4.73
CA GLY A 62 0.43 2.95 -5.85
C GLY A 62 -0.92 3.26 -6.52
N ILE A 63 -0.88 4.10 -7.51
CA ILE A 63 -2.01 4.50 -8.36
C ILE A 63 -3.17 5.12 -7.54
N GLY A 64 -2.82 6.12 -6.76
CA GLY A 64 -3.77 7.08 -6.21
C GLY A 64 -4.46 6.71 -4.90
N ILE A 65 -4.48 5.45 -4.47
CA ILE A 65 -5.30 5.03 -3.32
C ILE A 65 -4.93 5.73 -2.00
N THR A 66 -3.68 6.16 -1.86
CA THR A 66 -3.20 6.91 -0.68
C THR A 66 -3.44 8.43 -0.79
N GLY A 67 -4.00 8.90 -1.90
CA GLY A 67 -4.15 10.32 -2.22
C GLY A 67 -2.95 10.91 -2.98
N SER A 68 -1.88 10.14 -3.18
CA SER A 68 -0.76 10.46 -4.06
C SER A 68 -0.64 9.38 -5.12
N MET A 69 -0.07 9.68 -6.30
CA MET A 69 0.10 8.68 -7.36
C MET A 69 0.86 7.46 -6.83
N TRP A 70 1.94 7.69 -6.08
CA TRP A 70 2.72 6.68 -5.39
C TRP A 70 2.74 6.98 -3.88
N ALA A 71 2.59 5.96 -3.04
CA ALA A 71 2.49 6.15 -1.59
C ALA A 71 3.74 6.81 -0.98
N HIS A 72 4.93 6.51 -1.51
CA HIS A 72 6.18 7.11 -1.03
C HIS A 72 6.23 8.64 -1.24
N GLN A 73 5.50 9.21 -2.20
CA GLN A 73 5.42 10.66 -2.38
C GLN A 73 4.85 11.38 -1.16
N SER A 74 4.09 10.67 -0.31
CA SER A 74 3.58 11.21 0.95
C SER A 74 4.66 11.35 2.04
N PHE A 75 5.88 10.87 1.80
CA PHE A 75 7.01 11.09 2.71
C PHE A 75 7.56 12.53 2.62
N ASP A 76 7.07 13.31 1.65
CA ASP A 76 7.38 14.73 1.47
C ASP A 76 8.89 15.02 1.53
N SER A 77 9.67 14.27 0.74
CA SER A 77 11.11 14.41 0.68
C SER A 77 11.70 13.76 -0.56
N ASP A 78 12.36 14.56 -1.37
CA ASP A 78 13.14 14.10 -2.52
C ASP A 78 14.34 13.21 -2.12
N THR A 79 14.70 13.23 -0.83
CA THR A 79 15.81 12.41 -0.32
C THR A 79 15.39 10.98 0.06
N LEU A 80 14.08 10.65 -0.02
CA LEU A 80 13.55 9.33 0.31
C LEU A 80 13.09 8.54 -0.92
N LEU A 81 13.59 8.91 -2.10
CA LEU A 81 13.25 8.21 -3.34
C LEU A 81 13.86 6.81 -3.33
N PRO A 82 13.10 5.80 -3.79
CA PRO A 82 13.64 4.48 -4.03
C PRO A 82 14.51 4.46 -5.29
N ASP A 83 15.36 3.44 -5.40
CA ASP A 83 16.11 3.18 -6.63
C ASP A 83 15.22 2.50 -7.69
N ILE A 84 14.26 1.69 -7.22
CA ILE A 84 13.27 1.00 -8.07
C ILE A 84 11.90 1.06 -7.40
N ILE A 85 10.85 1.19 -8.22
CA ILE A 85 9.44 1.01 -7.82
C ILE A 85 8.86 -0.15 -8.63
N SER A 86 8.24 -1.13 -7.95
CA SER A 86 7.39 -2.11 -8.62
C SER A 86 5.93 -1.67 -8.58
N PHE A 87 5.19 -1.92 -9.67
CA PHE A 87 3.76 -1.59 -9.77
C PHE A 87 2.97 -2.70 -10.44
N GLY A 88 1.66 -2.73 -10.17
CA GLY A 88 0.76 -3.77 -10.70
C GLY A 88 -0.66 -3.59 -10.19
N LYS A 89 -1.43 -4.67 -10.17
CA LYS A 89 -2.84 -4.70 -9.73
C LYS A 89 -3.72 -3.68 -10.46
N LYS A 90 -3.91 -2.48 -9.90
CA LYS A 90 -4.77 -1.42 -10.46
C LYS A 90 -4.34 -0.93 -11.85
N THR A 91 -3.06 -1.06 -12.17
CA THR A 91 -2.54 -0.70 -13.50
C THR A 91 -2.94 -1.69 -14.59
N GLN A 92 -3.37 -2.90 -14.22
CA GLN A 92 -3.67 -4.03 -15.13
C GLN A 92 -2.46 -4.50 -15.96
N VAL A 93 -1.35 -3.80 -15.89
CA VAL A 93 -0.04 -4.20 -16.40
C VAL A 93 0.97 -4.11 -15.26
N CYS A 94 1.80 -5.11 -15.08
CA CYS A 94 2.86 -5.10 -14.08
C CYS A 94 4.14 -4.56 -14.69
N GLY A 95 4.93 -3.87 -13.88
CA GLY A 95 6.19 -3.31 -14.33
C GLY A 95 7.02 -2.75 -13.19
N ILE A 96 8.13 -2.16 -13.56
CA ILE A 96 9.03 -1.44 -12.67
C ILE A 96 9.40 -0.08 -13.28
N PHE A 97 9.66 0.89 -12.42
CA PHE A 97 10.40 2.10 -12.75
C PHE A 97 11.75 2.07 -12.06
N ALA A 98 12.80 2.42 -12.77
CA ALA A 98 14.15 2.48 -12.26
C ALA A 98 14.64 3.94 -12.20
N GLY A 99 15.35 4.26 -11.13
CA GLY A 99 15.98 5.56 -10.92
C GLY A 99 17.39 5.63 -11.52
N LYS A 100 17.99 6.82 -11.44
CA LYS A 100 19.30 7.13 -12.07
C LYS A 100 20.45 6.24 -11.59
N ARG A 101 20.36 5.67 -10.38
CA ARG A 101 21.41 4.81 -9.85
C ARG A 101 21.66 3.56 -10.72
N LEU A 102 20.62 3.09 -11.43
CA LEU A 102 20.78 1.97 -12.36
C LEU A 102 21.56 2.36 -13.61
N ASP A 103 21.51 3.64 -14.02
CA ASP A 103 22.26 4.15 -15.17
C ASP A 103 23.78 4.16 -14.93
N GLU A 104 24.24 4.07 -13.69
CA GLU A 104 25.65 3.96 -13.33
C GLU A 104 26.26 2.63 -13.79
N ILE A 105 25.44 1.63 -14.11
CA ILE A 105 25.85 0.32 -14.62
C ILE A 105 25.58 0.26 -16.13
N GLU A 106 26.65 0.25 -16.93
CA GLU A 106 26.57 0.26 -18.40
C GLU A 106 25.74 -0.92 -18.94
N ASP A 107 25.95 -2.12 -18.40
CA ASP A 107 25.28 -3.37 -18.79
C ASP A 107 24.03 -3.68 -17.92
N ASN A 108 23.31 -2.66 -17.46
CA ASN A 108 22.11 -2.88 -16.67
C ASN A 108 21.00 -3.58 -17.47
N VAL A 109 19.98 -4.11 -16.75
CA VAL A 109 18.91 -4.93 -17.35
C VAL A 109 18.06 -4.18 -18.38
N PHE A 110 18.02 -2.85 -18.38
CA PHE A 110 17.29 -2.06 -19.36
C PHE A 110 18.06 -1.87 -20.68
N ASN A 111 19.38 -1.96 -20.64
CA ASN A 111 20.27 -1.86 -21.80
C ASN A 111 20.50 -3.22 -22.47
N GLN A 112 20.21 -4.33 -21.78
CA GLN A 112 20.41 -5.69 -22.28
C GLN A 112 19.10 -6.27 -22.79
N SER A 113 19.05 -6.69 -24.06
CA SER A 113 17.86 -7.35 -24.62
C SER A 113 17.49 -8.61 -23.85
N SER A 114 16.19 -8.84 -23.65
CA SER A 114 15.62 -10.05 -23.03
C SER A 114 15.97 -10.28 -21.56
N ARG A 115 16.53 -9.31 -20.85
CA ARG A 115 16.82 -9.40 -19.40
C ARG A 115 15.58 -9.21 -18.54
N ILE A 116 14.66 -8.33 -18.96
CA ILE A 116 13.37 -8.09 -18.30
C ILE A 116 12.30 -8.50 -19.29
N ASN A 117 11.82 -9.73 -19.19
CA ASN A 117 10.86 -10.25 -20.15
C ASN A 117 9.91 -11.26 -19.49
N SER A 118 8.67 -11.30 -19.97
CA SER A 118 7.70 -12.35 -19.72
C SER A 118 6.81 -12.52 -20.95
N THR A 119 6.18 -13.69 -21.10
CA THR A 119 5.31 -13.99 -22.24
C THR A 119 4.19 -12.97 -22.45
N TRP A 120 3.64 -12.43 -21.37
CA TRP A 120 2.55 -11.43 -21.37
C TRP A 120 3.00 -10.04 -20.92
N GLY A 121 4.29 -9.85 -20.67
CA GLY A 121 4.83 -8.57 -20.26
C GLY A 121 4.71 -7.53 -21.37
N GLY A 122 4.19 -6.34 -21.05
CA GLY A 122 4.02 -5.25 -22.02
C GLY A 122 2.95 -5.52 -23.08
N SER A 123 1.91 -6.28 -22.76
CA SER A 123 0.75 -6.46 -23.63
C SER A 123 0.20 -5.12 -24.12
N LEU A 124 0.05 -4.94 -25.44
CA LEU A 124 -0.41 -3.66 -26.00
C LEU A 124 -1.80 -3.27 -25.50
N VAL A 125 -2.72 -4.24 -25.31
CA VAL A 125 -4.06 -3.99 -24.79
C VAL A 125 -3.99 -3.45 -23.35
N ASP A 126 -3.14 -4.03 -22.52
CA ASP A 126 -2.99 -3.61 -21.13
C ASP A 126 -2.30 -2.24 -21.05
N MET A 127 -1.34 -1.96 -21.94
CA MET A 127 -0.70 -0.64 -22.03
C MET A 127 -1.72 0.45 -22.41
N VAL A 128 -2.57 0.22 -23.40
CA VAL A 128 -3.65 1.13 -23.78
C VAL A 128 -4.62 1.33 -22.62
N ARG A 129 -5.04 0.25 -21.96
CA ARG A 129 -5.92 0.30 -20.79
C ARG A 129 -5.31 1.12 -19.67
N PHE A 130 -4.04 0.92 -19.36
CA PHE A 130 -3.36 1.69 -18.31
C PHE A 130 -3.26 3.16 -18.67
N THR A 131 -2.97 3.52 -19.92
CA THR A 131 -2.99 4.90 -20.39
C THR A 131 -4.34 5.56 -20.11
N LEU A 132 -5.44 4.88 -20.49
CA LEU A 132 -6.80 5.38 -20.22
C LEU A 132 -7.07 5.53 -18.71
N TYR A 133 -6.56 4.64 -17.86
CA TYR A 133 -6.71 4.81 -16.41
C TYR A 133 -5.99 6.05 -15.88
N LEU A 134 -4.79 6.34 -16.37
CA LEU A 134 -4.06 7.55 -16.00
C LEU A 134 -4.81 8.81 -16.44
N GLU A 135 -5.35 8.84 -17.66
CA GLU A 135 -6.18 9.94 -18.17
C GLU A 135 -7.44 10.15 -17.32
N ILE A 136 -8.13 9.08 -16.92
CA ILE A 136 -9.31 9.16 -16.04
C ILE A 136 -8.94 9.70 -14.67
N ILE A 137 -7.85 9.22 -14.07
CA ILE A 137 -7.37 9.67 -12.76
C ILE A 137 -7.10 11.18 -12.79
N GLU A 138 -6.47 11.68 -13.85
CA GLU A 138 -6.15 13.09 -14.04
C GLU A 138 -7.42 13.92 -14.32
N ASN A 139 -8.21 13.54 -15.32
CA ASN A 139 -9.39 14.29 -15.78
C ASN A 139 -10.49 14.40 -14.70
N GLU A 140 -10.65 13.36 -13.89
CA GLU A 140 -11.64 13.32 -12.81
C GLU A 140 -11.09 13.77 -11.45
N ASN A 141 -9.82 14.21 -11.40
CA ASN A 141 -9.14 14.65 -10.16
C ASN A 141 -9.22 13.60 -9.04
N LEU A 142 -9.04 12.32 -9.35
CA LEU A 142 -9.27 11.22 -8.41
C LEU A 142 -8.27 11.18 -7.26
N LEU A 143 -7.07 11.76 -7.41
CA LEU A 143 -6.12 11.88 -6.30
C LEU A 143 -6.65 12.81 -5.20
N ASP A 144 -7.27 13.91 -5.58
CA ASP A 144 -7.87 14.85 -4.62
C ASP A 144 -9.14 14.27 -4.00
N ASN A 145 -9.93 13.51 -4.77
CA ASN A 145 -11.05 12.74 -4.21
C ASN A 145 -10.54 11.73 -3.17
N ALA A 146 -9.48 10.97 -3.46
CA ALA A 146 -8.91 10.00 -2.54
C ALA A 146 -8.39 10.66 -1.24
N LYS A 147 -7.80 11.87 -1.31
CA LYS A 147 -7.42 12.65 -0.12
C LYS A 147 -8.64 13.06 0.70
N LYS A 148 -9.65 13.63 0.03
CA LYS A 148 -10.89 14.10 0.68
C LYS A 148 -11.66 12.96 1.33
N MET A 149 -11.89 11.89 0.58
CA MET A 149 -12.59 10.71 1.09
C MET A 149 -11.76 9.94 2.12
N GLY A 150 -10.44 10.00 2.02
CA GLY A 150 -9.53 9.49 3.05
C GLY A 150 -9.69 10.20 4.39
N SER A 151 -9.92 11.51 4.38
CA SER A 151 -10.23 12.26 5.60
C SER A 151 -11.59 11.87 6.20
N GLU A 152 -12.60 11.62 5.36
CA GLU A 152 -13.89 11.10 5.83
C GLU A 152 -13.77 9.67 6.35
N LEU A 153 -13.03 8.80 5.65
CA LEU A 153 -12.72 7.44 6.12
C LEU A 153 -12.04 7.44 7.49
N SER A 154 -11.09 8.36 7.72
CA SER A 154 -10.43 8.51 9.02
C SER A 154 -11.41 8.80 10.15
N LYS A 155 -12.35 9.73 9.93
CA LYS A 155 -13.39 10.08 10.92
C LYS A 155 -14.30 8.88 11.22
N LEU A 156 -14.71 8.16 10.18
CA LEU A 156 -15.58 6.98 10.31
C LEU A 156 -14.87 5.84 11.04
N LEU A 157 -13.60 5.57 10.72
CA LEU A 157 -12.78 4.58 11.40
C LEU A 157 -12.59 4.88 12.89
N MET A 158 -12.28 6.14 13.22
CA MET A 158 -12.13 6.58 14.61
C MET A 158 -13.46 6.51 15.38
N SER A 159 -14.56 6.91 14.73
CA SER A 159 -15.90 6.76 15.32
C SER A 159 -16.25 5.30 15.61
N LEU A 160 -15.95 4.40 14.68
CA LEU A 160 -16.17 2.98 14.83
C LEU A 160 -15.35 2.39 16.00
N GLN A 161 -14.06 2.73 16.07
CA GLN A 161 -13.20 2.30 17.19
C GLN A 161 -13.71 2.83 18.53
N ASN A 162 -14.15 4.09 18.59
CA ASN A 162 -14.69 4.67 19.83
C ASN A 162 -16.04 4.03 20.25
N SER A 163 -16.84 3.56 19.30
CA SER A 163 -18.11 2.89 19.58
C SER A 163 -17.93 1.44 20.04
N TYR A 164 -16.81 0.81 19.68
CA TYR A 164 -16.51 -0.59 20.00
C TYR A 164 -15.09 -0.75 20.55
N PRO A 165 -14.72 -0.07 21.67
CA PRO A 165 -13.32 0.01 22.15
C PRO A 165 -12.74 -1.34 22.60
N ASP A 166 -13.57 -2.27 23.03
CA ASP A 166 -13.15 -3.60 23.46
C ASP A 166 -12.98 -4.58 22.27
N LEU A 167 -13.50 -4.23 21.11
CA LEU A 167 -13.50 -5.08 19.93
C LEU A 167 -12.58 -4.53 18.81
N ILE A 168 -12.57 -3.22 18.58
CA ILE A 168 -11.87 -2.58 17.48
C ILE A 168 -10.70 -1.76 18.03
N SER A 169 -9.54 -1.99 17.48
CA SER A 169 -8.32 -1.28 17.83
C SER A 169 -7.52 -0.86 16.58
N ASN A 170 -6.56 0.02 16.79
CA ASN A 170 -5.58 0.40 15.77
C ASN A 170 -6.22 0.82 14.43
N ALA A 171 -7.31 1.59 14.49
CA ALA A 171 -7.94 2.19 13.32
C ALA A 171 -6.97 3.16 12.66
N ARG A 172 -6.70 2.97 11.37
CA ARG A 172 -5.68 3.70 10.63
C ARG A 172 -5.99 3.81 9.14
N ASN A 173 -5.52 4.87 8.52
CA ASN A 173 -5.57 5.01 7.06
C ASN A 173 -4.55 6.02 6.54
N ARG A 174 -4.24 5.88 5.25
CA ARG A 174 -3.60 6.91 4.43
C ARG A 174 -4.39 7.02 3.13
N GLY A 175 -5.07 8.16 2.93
CA GLY A 175 -6.08 8.26 1.89
C GLY A 175 -7.16 7.19 2.08
N LEU A 176 -7.47 6.47 1.02
CA LEU A 176 -8.44 5.37 1.01
C LEU A 176 -7.85 4.00 1.41
N PHE A 177 -6.56 3.94 1.64
CA PHE A 177 -5.89 2.75 2.13
C PHE A 177 -6.02 2.70 3.65
N GLY A 178 -6.98 1.94 4.16
CA GLY A 178 -7.33 1.93 5.58
C GLY A 178 -7.56 0.56 6.16
N ALA A 179 -7.56 0.47 7.50
CA ALA A 179 -7.76 -0.76 8.24
C ALA A 179 -8.14 -0.52 9.70
N PHE A 180 -8.67 -1.57 10.34
CA PHE A 180 -8.75 -1.71 11.79
C PHE A 180 -8.43 -3.14 12.21
N ASP A 181 -8.02 -3.31 13.46
CA ASP A 181 -7.69 -4.60 14.03
C ASP A 181 -8.81 -5.10 14.95
N LEU A 182 -9.03 -6.40 14.94
CA LEU A 182 -9.87 -7.16 15.85
C LEU A 182 -8.99 -7.94 16.85
N PRO A 183 -9.53 -8.53 17.93
CA PRO A 183 -8.71 -9.19 18.95
C PRO A 183 -7.87 -10.36 18.41
N ASP A 184 -8.46 -11.16 17.50
CA ASP A 184 -7.85 -12.36 16.93
C ASP A 184 -8.39 -12.68 15.54
N SER A 185 -7.86 -13.73 14.91
CA SER A 185 -8.24 -14.16 13.56
C SER A 185 -9.67 -14.72 13.51
N GLN A 186 -10.10 -15.43 14.52
CA GLN A 186 -11.44 -16.03 14.55
C GLN A 186 -12.52 -14.95 14.61
N THR A 187 -12.32 -13.95 15.46
CA THR A 187 -13.21 -12.77 15.54
C THR A 187 -13.19 -11.99 14.23
N ARG A 188 -12.00 -11.79 13.62
CA ARG A 188 -11.86 -11.13 12.32
C ARG A 188 -12.67 -11.84 11.24
N ASP A 189 -12.57 -13.16 11.15
CA ASP A 189 -13.26 -13.94 10.12
C ASP A 189 -14.76 -13.90 10.34
N LYS A 190 -15.24 -14.06 11.58
CA LYS A 190 -16.66 -13.95 11.92
C LYS A 190 -17.24 -12.57 11.59
N VAL A 191 -16.52 -11.49 11.92
CA VAL A 191 -16.95 -10.12 11.59
C VAL A 191 -16.99 -9.92 10.08
N ASN A 192 -15.96 -10.38 9.37
CA ASN A 192 -15.91 -10.26 7.90
C ASN A 192 -17.08 -10.98 7.20
N ASP A 193 -17.44 -12.18 7.68
CA ASP A 193 -18.60 -12.93 7.18
C ASP A 193 -19.93 -12.22 7.47
N LEU A 194 -20.06 -11.57 8.62
CA LEU A 194 -21.23 -10.76 8.94
C LEU A 194 -21.33 -9.52 8.05
N ILE A 195 -20.21 -8.82 7.83
CA ILE A 195 -20.14 -7.66 6.93
C ILE A 195 -20.56 -8.05 5.51
N LEU A 196 -20.09 -9.21 5.02
CA LEU A 196 -20.47 -9.71 3.71
C LEU A 196 -21.98 -10.00 3.63
N LYS A 197 -22.60 -10.54 4.69
CA LYS A 197 -24.05 -10.76 4.76
C LYS A 197 -24.86 -9.46 4.78
N GLU A 198 -24.28 -8.37 5.28
CA GLU A 198 -24.89 -7.04 5.21
C GLU A 198 -24.78 -6.38 3.82
N GLY A 199 -24.01 -6.97 2.89
CA GLY A 199 -23.88 -6.51 1.52
C GLY A 199 -22.58 -5.75 1.21
N THR A 200 -21.62 -5.70 2.14
CA THR A 200 -20.31 -5.08 1.93
C THR A 200 -19.23 -6.14 1.85
N MET A 201 -18.46 -6.15 0.76
CA MET A 201 -17.31 -7.04 0.62
C MET A 201 -16.05 -6.38 1.16
N MET A 202 -15.49 -6.98 2.21
CA MET A 202 -14.23 -6.58 2.78
C MET A 202 -13.24 -7.75 2.81
N LEU A 203 -11.96 -7.46 3.01
CA LEU A 203 -10.92 -8.47 3.04
C LEU A 203 -10.16 -8.42 4.36
N GLY A 204 -9.87 -9.60 4.91
CA GLY A 204 -8.90 -9.73 5.98
C GLY A 204 -7.48 -9.57 5.46
N CYS A 205 -6.55 -9.19 6.34
CA CYS A 205 -5.12 -9.23 6.12
C CYS A 205 -4.36 -9.43 7.43
N GLY A 206 -3.10 -9.91 7.34
CA GLY A 206 -2.37 -10.31 8.53
C GLY A 206 -3.15 -11.33 9.36
N THR A 207 -2.99 -11.28 10.68
CA THR A 207 -3.65 -12.23 11.59
C THR A 207 -5.05 -11.79 12.04
N LYS A 208 -5.31 -10.48 12.14
CA LYS A 208 -6.50 -9.95 12.83
C LYS A 208 -7.09 -8.67 12.24
N THR A 209 -6.62 -8.25 11.07
CA THR A 209 -6.96 -6.95 10.47
C THR A 209 -8.03 -7.11 9.40
N ILE A 210 -8.99 -6.19 9.34
CA ILE A 210 -9.89 -5.96 8.22
C ILE A 210 -9.45 -4.68 7.51
N ARG A 211 -9.32 -4.74 6.18
CA ARG A 211 -8.80 -3.64 5.35
C ARG A 211 -9.85 -3.02 4.44
N PHE A 212 -9.68 -1.73 4.17
CA PHE A 212 -10.49 -0.92 3.27
C PHE A 212 -9.70 -0.65 1.98
N ARG A 213 -10.32 -0.96 0.83
CA ARG A 213 -9.77 -0.70 -0.51
C ARG A 213 -10.90 -0.24 -1.45
N PRO A 214 -11.59 0.85 -1.13
CA PRO A 214 -12.63 1.37 -2.00
C PRO A 214 -12.02 1.90 -3.30
N HIS A 215 -12.87 2.06 -4.32
CA HIS A 215 -12.47 2.67 -5.59
C HIS A 215 -12.18 4.17 -5.43
N LEU A 216 -11.35 4.73 -6.33
CA LEU A 216 -10.84 6.10 -6.18
C LEU A 216 -11.92 7.18 -6.27
N ASN A 217 -13.01 6.93 -7.00
CA ASN A 217 -14.14 7.84 -7.18
C ASN A 217 -15.28 7.60 -6.18
N ILE A 218 -15.02 6.88 -5.08
CA ILE A 218 -16.03 6.66 -4.03
C ILE A 218 -16.55 8.00 -3.50
N SER A 219 -17.86 8.06 -3.25
CA SER A 219 -18.53 9.22 -2.67
C SER A 219 -18.66 9.12 -1.14
N THR A 220 -18.96 10.26 -0.51
CA THR A 220 -19.27 10.31 0.93
C THR A 220 -20.47 9.44 1.30
N ASN A 221 -21.49 9.36 0.43
CA ASN A 221 -22.69 8.56 0.69
C ASN A 221 -22.35 7.06 0.66
N GLU A 222 -21.57 6.59 -0.32
CA GLU A 222 -21.14 5.19 -0.41
C GLU A 222 -20.28 4.80 0.78
N LEU A 223 -19.34 5.66 1.22
CA LEU A 223 -18.58 5.43 2.45
C LEU A 223 -19.50 5.28 3.68
N LYS A 224 -20.46 6.16 3.85
CA LYS A 224 -21.40 6.10 4.98
C LYS A 224 -22.27 4.85 4.94
N GLN A 225 -22.80 4.49 3.78
CA GLN A 225 -23.57 3.25 3.60
C GLN A 225 -22.75 2.02 3.95
N GLY A 226 -21.50 1.94 3.48
CA GLY A 226 -20.58 0.85 3.84
C GLY A 226 -20.34 0.76 5.35
N PHE A 227 -20.17 1.90 6.03
CA PHE A 227 -20.00 1.93 7.48
C PHE A 227 -21.28 1.57 8.24
N GLU A 228 -22.47 1.94 7.77
CA GLU A 228 -23.75 1.50 8.33
C GLU A 228 -23.87 -0.03 8.27
N MET A 229 -23.50 -0.66 7.15
CA MET A 229 -23.48 -2.10 6.99
C MET A 229 -22.47 -2.75 7.95
N ILE A 230 -21.29 -2.16 8.14
CA ILE A 230 -20.29 -2.64 9.12
C ILE A 230 -20.85 -2.56 10.55
N GLN A 231 -21.49 -1.45 10.92
CA GLN A 231 -22.11 -1.29 12.25
C GLN A 231 -23.23 -2.31 12.48
N ASN A 232 -24.07 -2.55 11.48
CA ASN A 232 -25.13 -3.58 11.54
C ASN A 232 -24.53 -4.99 11.76
N ALA A 233 -23.42 -5.29 11.09
CA ALA A 233 -22.70 -6.55 11.28
C ALA A 233 -22.15 -6.68 12.71
N LEU A 234 -21.56 -5.62 13.25
CA LEU A 234 -21.01 -5.61 14.61
C LEU A 234 -22.08 -5.77 15.68
N MET A 235 -23.27 -5.17 15.50
CA MET A 235 -24.41 -5.36 16.40
C MET A 235 -24.88 -6.83 16.45
N LYS A 236 -24.66 -7.62 15.41
CA LYS A 236 -25.01 -9.05 15.35
C LYS A 236 -23.92 -9.97 15.90
N LEU A 237 -22.80 -9.43 16.31
CA LEU A 237 -21.69 -10.21 16.86
C LEU A 237 -21.93 -10.62 18.32
N SER A 238 -22.75 -9.85 19.03
CA SER A 238 -23.15 -10.05 20.44
C SER A 238 -24.03 -11.25 20.64
#